data_2428800179df9b0887c6284bfc7e294a
#
_entry.id   2428800179df9b0887c6284bfc7e294a
#
_cell.length_a   1.000
_cell.length_b   1.000
_cell.length_c   1.000
_cell.angle_alpha   90.00
_cell.angle_beta   90.00
_cell.angle_gamma   90.00
#
_symmetry.space_group_name_H-M   'P 1'
#
loop_
_entity.id
_entity.type
_entity.pdbx_description
1 polymer ?
#
loop_
_entity_poly.entity_id
_entity_poly.type
_entity_poly.pdbx_seq_one_letter_code
_entity_poly.pdbx_strand_id
1 'polypeptide(L)'
;MRTLQVAKLSRGFTLIEVLVALGITAVALMAGLQATGSLSRNAERQTVSMLGQICAENELIALRLRRQLPDTGNRSVDCTQAGRLLQVEVSVRPTPNPNFRRVDARVLEQGSYVLQLSTVMGRQ
;
A
#
# COMPACT_ATOMS: atom_id res chain seq x y z
N MET A 1 72.83 7.46 -27.42
CA MET A 1 71.53 6.94 -27.01
C MET A 1 70.50 8.09 -27.08
N ARG A 2 69.62 8.07 -28.10
CA ARG A 2 68.53 9.06 -28.27
C ARG A 2 67.32 8.56 -27.56
N THR A 3 66.95 9.19 -26.45
CA THR A 3 65.70 8.94 -25.76
C THR A 3 64.53 9.52 -26.57
N LEU A 4 63.73 8.66 -27.14
CA LEU A 4 62.46 9.01 -27.79
C LEU A 4 61.46 9.43 -26.71
N GLN A 5 61.25 10.73 -26.54
CA GLN A 5 60.15 11.25 -25.77
C GLN A 5 58.85 11.03 -26.56
N VAL A 6 58.06 10.08 -26.09
CA VAL A 6 56.67 9.90 -26.56
C VAL A 6 55.86 11.09 -26.05
N ALA A 7 55.54 12.01 -26.97
CA ALA A 7 54.63 13.09 -26.67
C ALA A 7 53.25 12.53 -26.30
N LYS A 8 52.89 12.63 -25.05
CA LYS A 8 51.59 12.26 -24.51
C LYS A 8 50.58 13.27 -25.04
N LEU A 9 49.85 12.88 -26.10
CA LEU A 9 48.73 13.67 -26.63
C LEU A 9 47.67 13.76 -25.51
N SER A 10 47.58 14.87 -24.84
CA SER A 10 46.46 15.19 -23.96
C SER A 10 45.25 15.49 -24.84
N ARG A 11 44.36 14.50 -24.99
CA ARG A 11 43.06 14.69 -25.62
C ARG A 11 42.14 15.40 -24.62
N GLY A 12 41.77 16.65 -24.92
CA GLY A 12 40.72 17.35 -24.21
C GLY A 12 39.33 16.84 -24.64
N PHE A 13 38.33 17.00 -23.79
CA PHE A 13 36.93 16.68 -24.13
C PHE A 13 36.40 17.70 -25.15
N THR A 14 35.56 17.23 -26.05
CA THR A 14 34.83 18.06 -27.00
C THR A 14 33.59 18.67 -26.35
N LEU A 15 33.14 19.82 -26.84
CA LEU A 15 31.91 20.47 -26.34
C LEU A 15 30.69 19.55 -26.50
N ILE A 16 30.61 18.85 -27.64
CA ILE A 16 29.50 17.93 -27.90
C ILE A 16 29.48 16.74 -26.93
N GLU A 17 30.63 16.24 -26.55
CA GLU A 17 30.77 15.13 -25.59
C GLU A 17 30.27 15.54 -24.21
N VAL A 18 30.58 16.75 -23.77
CA VAL A 18 30.05 17.30 -22.50
C VAL A 18 28.55 17.50 -22.55
N LEU A 19 28.01 18.01 -23.67
CA LEU A 19 26.57 18.18 -23.84
C LEU A 19 25.82 16.86 -23.82
N VAL A 20 26.34 15.83 -24.50
CA VAL A 20 25.75 14.49 -24.49
C VAL A 20 25.81 13.88 -23.10
N ALA A 21 26.92 13.99 -22.41
CA ALA A 21 27.07 13.50 -21.03
C ALA A 21 26.08 14.16 -20.06
N LEU A 22 25.88 15.46 -20.16
CA LEU A 22 24.91 16.21 -19.37
C LEU A 22 23.47 15.77 -19.69
N GLY A 23 23.16 15.55 -20.97
CA GLY A 23 21.84 15.06 -21.40
C GLY A 23 21.53 13.69 -20.82
N ILE A 24 22.44 12.74 -20.90
CA ILE A 24 22.28 11.39 -20.37
C ILE A 24 22.11 11.45 -18.83
N THR A 25 22.93 12.25 -18.15
CA THR A 25 22.87 12.43 -16.69
C THR A 25 21.52 13.01 -16.26
N ALA A 26 21.02 14.01 -16.97
CA ALA A 26 19.73 14.63 -16.69
C ALA A 26 18.57 13.61 -16.81
N VAL A 27 18.56 12.80 -17.86
CA VAL A 27 17.54 11.75 -18.05
C VAL A 27 17.63 10.68 -16.96
N ALA A 28 18.84 10.25 -16.59
CA ALA A 28 19.05 9.27 -15.52
C ALA A 28 18.55 9.78 -14.16
N LEU A 29 18.81 11.05 -13.84
CA LEU A 29 18.33 11.68 -12.60
C LEU A 29 16.81 11.80 -12.57
N MET A 30 16.17 12.19 -13.67
CA MET A 30 14.71 12.25 -13.77
C MET A 30 14.07 10.86 -13.53
N ALA A 31 14.61 9.82 -14.16
CA ALA A 31 14.14 8.46 -13.97
C ALA A 31 14.28 8.00 -12.51
N GLY A 32 15.39 8.33 -11.85
CA GLY A 32 15.63 8.04 -10.44
C GLY A 32 14.62 8.71 -9.51
N LEU A 33 14.31 9.99 -9.73
CA LEU A 33 13.32 10.72 -8.95
C LEU A 33 11.90 10.13 -9.09
N GLN A 34 11.51 9.72 -10.30
CA GLN A 34 10.21 9.08 -10.55
C GLN A 34 10.11 7.72 -9.83
N ALA A 35 11.17 6.92 -9.86
CA ALA A 35 11.21 5.63 -9.16
C ALA A 35 11.06 5.80 -7.65
N THR A 36 11.76 6.76 -7.05
CA THR A 36 11.67 7.05 -5.61
C THR A 36 10.25 7.49 -5.21
N GLY A 37 9.62 8.35 -6.00
CA GLY A 37 8.25 8.81 -5.73
C GLY A 37 7.22 7.68 -5.79
N SER A 38 7.38 6.70 -6.68
CA SER A 38 6.49 5.54 -6.76
C SER A 38 6.64 4.59 -5.57
N LEU A 39 7.87 4.38 -5.09
CA LEU A 39 8.16 3.57 -3.90
C LEU A 39 7.53 4.18 -2.65
N SER A 40 7.64 5.49 -2.46
CA SER A 40 7.04 6.18 -1.32
C SER A 40 5.51 6.03 -1.29
N ARG A 41 4.83 6.21 -2.43
CA ARG A 41 3.37 6.01 -2.52
C ARG A 41 2.95 4.57 -2.27
N ASN A 42 3.74 3.60 -2.73
CA ASN A 42 3.46 2.19 -2.48
C ASN A 42 3.64 1.82 -1.00
N ALA A 43 4.67 2.33 -0.33
CA ALA A 43 4.88 2.14 1.10
C ALA A 43 3.72 2.72 1.93
N GLU A 44 3.22 3.91 1.57
CA GLU A 44 2.06 4.54 2.20
C GLU A 44 0.80 3.65 2.07
N ARG A 45 0.51 3.14 0.87
CA ARG A 45 -0.64 2.24 0.64
C ARG A 45 -0.54 0.95 1.44
N GLN A 46 0.66 0.38 1.54
CA GLN A 46 0.90 -0.83 2.35
C GLN A 46 0.64 -0.56 3.83
N THR A 47 1.09 0.57 4.35
CA THR A 47 0.85 0.97 5.74
C THR A 47 -0.65 1.09 6.02
N VAL A 48 -1.39 1.81 5.17
CA VAL A 48 -2.84 1.96 5.32
C VAL A 48 -3.56 0.62 5.24
N SER A 49 -3.17 -0.25 4.31
CA SER A 49 -3.74 -1.59 4.17
C SER A 49 -3.50 -2.44 5.42
N MET A 50 -2.30 -2.41 5.99
CA MET A 50 -1.98 -3.14 7.22
C MET A 50 -2.80 -2.64 8.41
N LEU A 51 -2.92 -1.32 8.59
CA LEU A 51 -3.74 -0.74 9.66
C LEU A 51 -5.22 -1.05 9.46
N GLY A 52 -5.70 -1.02 8.22
CA GLY A 52 -7.06 -1.41 7.87
C GLY A 52 -7.36 -2.87 8.17
N GLN A 53 -6.40 -3.76 7.92
CA GLN A 53 -6.53 -5.18 8.26
C GLN A 53 -6.70 -5.37 9.77
N ILE A 54 -5.90 -4.71 10.58
CA ILE A 54 -6.01 -4.76 12.05
C ILE A 54 -7.41 -4.30 12.49
N CYS A 55 -7.93 -3.21 11.94
CA CYS A 55 -9.26 -2.71 12.27
C CYS A 55 -10.36 -3.71 11.89
N ALA A 56 -10.30 -4.28 10.69
CA ALA A 56 -11.28 -5.27 10.23
C ALA A 56 -11.24 -6.56 11.06
N GLU A 57 -10.05 -7.07 11.35
CA GLU A 57 -9.87 -8.26 12.17
C GLU A 57 -10.40 -8.05 13.60
N ASN A 58 -10.13 -6.92 14.22
CA ASN A 58 -10.63 -6.59 15.55
C ASN A 58 -12.17 -6.62 15.61
N GLU A 59 -12.85 -6.07 14.61
CA GLU A 59 -14.31 -6.09 14.51
C GLU A 59 -14.85 -7.51 14.30
N LEU A 60 -14.22 -8.30 13.44
CA LEU A 60 -14.62 -9.70 13.21
C LEU A 60 -14.39 -10.57 14.45
N ILE A 61 -13.29 -10.36 15.16
CA ILE A 61 -12.97 -11.05 16.42
C ILE A 61 -13.99 -10.66 17.50
N ALA A 62 -14.29 -9.37 17.63
CA ALA A 62 -15.28 -8.88 18.60
C ALA A 62 -16.67 -9.52 18.39
N LEU A 63 -17.08 -9.66 17.11
CA LEU A 63 -18.32 -10.39 16.78
C LEU A 63 -18.26 -11.86 17.18
N ARG A 64 -17.15 -12.53 16.93
CA ARG A 64 -16.96 -13.96 17.26
C ARG A 64 -16.96 -14.20 18.78
N LEU A 65 -16.37 -13.29 19.54
CA LEU A 65 -16.32 -13.39 21.01
C LEU A 65 -17.66 -13.24 21.69
N ARG A 66 -18.66 -12.61 21.04
CA ARG A 66 -20.03 -12.52 21.56
C ARG A 66 -20.76 -13.85 21.61
N ARG A 67 -20.23 -14.90 20.96
CA ARG A 67 -20.81 -16.27 20.90
C ARG A 67 -22.26 -16.33 20.46
N GLN A 68 -22.76 -15.29 19.84
CA GLN A 68 -24.11 -15.21 19.31
C GLN A 68 -24.04 -15.05 17.79
N LEU A 69 -25.00 -15.67 17.10
CA LEU A 69 -25.12 -15.47 15.68
C LEU A 69 -25.45 -13.99 15.42
N PRO A 70 -24.62 -13.25 14.67
CA PRO A 70 -24.85 -11.82 14.47
C PRO A 70 -26.15 -11.59 13.69
N ASP A 71 -26.90 -10.54 14.08
CA ASP A 71 -28.09 -10.11 13.36
C ASP A 71 -27.73 -9.62 11.96
N THR A 72 -28.62 -9.91 11.01
CA THR A 72 -28.46 -9.41 9.62
C THR A 72 -28.62 -7.90 9.58
N GLY A 73 -27.79 -7.24 8.79
CA GLY A 73 -27.81 -5.78 8.62
C GLY A 73 -26.43 -5.20 8.38
N ASN A 74 -26.40 -3.89 8.30
CA ASN A 74 -25.18 -3.13 8.08
C ASN A 74 -24.94 -2.19 9.28
N ARG A 75 -23.68 -2.07 9.68
CA ARG A 75 -23.27 -1.10 10.70
C ARG A 75 -21.91 -0.54 10.32
N SER A 76 -21.61 0.64 10.81
CA SER A 76 -20.33 1.29 10.64
C SER A 76 -19.70 1.57 12.00
N VAL A 77 -18.40 1.34 12.11
CA VAL A 77 -17.62 1.54 13.33
C VAL A 77 -16.34 2.29 12.98
N ASP A 78 -16.04 3.31 13.75
CA ASP A 78 -14.78 4.05 13.60
C ASP A 78 -13.66 3.31 14.33
N CYS A 79 -12.49 3.25 13.70
CA CYS A 79 -11.30 2.62 14.23
C CYS A 79 -10.11 3.53 14.05
N THR A 80 -9.45 3.88 15.14
CA THR A 80 -8.22 4.69 15.08
C THR A 80 -7.00 3.80 15.31
N GLN A 81 -6.10 3.76 14.34
CA GLN A 81 -4.83 3.03 14.41
C GLN A 81 -3.68 3.93 13.98
N ALA A 82 -2.62 3.96 14.81
CA ALA A 82 -1.44 4.78 14.56
C ALA A 82 -1.75 6.26 14.21
N GLY A 83 -2.76 6.85 14.88
CA GLY A 83 -3.20 8.23 14.64
C GLY A 83 -4.04 8.44 13.37
N ARG A 84 -4.38 7.37 12.64
CA ARG A 84 -5.27 7.41 11.46
C ARG A 84 -6.66 6.95 11.83
N LEU A 85 -7.65 7.69 11.38
CA LEU A 85 -9.06 7.34 11.51
C LEU A 85 -9.49 6.53 10.28
N LEU A 86 -9.88 5.28 10.54
CA LEU A 86 -10.42 4.35 9.55
C LEU A 86 -11.87 4.06 9.91
N GLN A 87 -12.70 3.80 8.91
CA GLN A 87 -14.09 3.40 9.09
C GLN A 87 -14.25 1.95 8.65
N VAL A 88 -14.85 1.12 9.50
CA VAL A 88 -15.14 -0.29 9.21
C VAL A 88 -16.64 -0.44 9.00
N GLU A 89 -17.05 -0.72 7.78
CA GLU A 89 -18.43 -1.07 7.44
C GLU A 89 -18.59 -2.58 7.54
N VAL A 90 -19.41 -3.02 8.49
CA VAL A 90 -19.71 -4.44 8.72
C VAL A 90 -21.07 -4.78 8.13
N SER A 91 -21.11 -5.68 7.18
CA SER A 91 -22.32 -6.19 6.54
C SER A 91 -22.53 -7.66 6.90
N VAL A 92 -23.65 -7.96 7.53
CA VAL A 92 -24.04 -9.33 7.91
C VAL A 92 -25.17 -9.80 7.02
N ARG A 93 -24.95 -10.88 6.29
CA ARG A 93 -25.92 -11.46 5.35
C ARG A 93 -26.28 -12.90 5.73
N PRO A 94 -27.53 -13.32 5.48
CA PRO A 94 -27.92 -14.71 5.65
C PRO A 94 -27.18 -15.60 4.64
N THR A 95 -27.00 -16.86 5.00
CA THR A 95 -26.52 -17.90 4.09
C THR A 95 -27.66 -18.92 3.85
N PRO A 96 -27.55 -19.82 2.84
CA PRO A 96 -28.54 -20.88 2.63
C PRO A 96 -28.74 -21.78 3.86
N ASN A 97 -27.71 -21.93 4.70
CA ASN A 97 -27.83 -22.60 5.98
C ASN A 97 -28.12 -21.57 7.09
N PRO A 98 -29.27 -21.64 7.79
CA PRO A 98 -29.67 -20.65 8.78
C PRO A 98 -28.78 -20.58 10.02
N ASN A 99 -27.95 -21.60 10.24
CA ASN A 99 -26.99 -21.63 11.35
C ASN A 99 -25.71 -20.81 11.08
N PHE A 100 -25.57 -20.28 9.88
CA PHE A 100 -24.40 -19.51 9.47
C PHE A 100 -24.80 -18.12 8.96
N ARG A 101 -23.90 -17.17 9.15
CA ARG A 101 -23.98 -15.81 8.58
C ARG A 101 -22.68 -15.48 7.87
N ARG A 102 -22.80 -14.86 6.72
CA ARG A 102 -21.65 -14.24 6.05
C ARG A 102 -21.46 -12.83 6.62
N VAL A 103 -20.26 -12.54 7.03
CA VAL A 103 -19.88 -11.23 7.58
C VAL A 103 -18.77 -10.67 6.71
N ASP A 104 -19.02 -9.51 6.14
CA ASP A 104 -18.07 -8.75 5.35
C ASP A 104 -17.69 -7.48 6.13
N ALA A 105 -16.39 -7.27 6.37
CA ALA A 105 -15.85 -6.05 6.99
C ALA A 105 -15.06 -5.28 5.93
N ARG A 106 -15.62 -4.16 5.47
CA ARG A 106 -15.02 -3.25 4.51
C ARG A 106 -14.39 -2.08 5.23
N VAL A 107 -13.14 -1.78 4.92
CA VAL A 107 -12.42 -0.65 5.51
C VAL A 107 -12.29 0.48 4.51
N LEU A 108 -12.59 1.69 5.00
CA LEU A 108 -12.45 2.92 4.26
C LEU A 108 -11.56 3.90 5.04
N GLU A 109 -10.78 4.69 4.33
CA GLU A 109 -10.07 5.85 4.85
C GLU A 109 -10.54 7.09 4.08
N GLN A 110 -11.11 8.06 4.78
CA GLN A 110 -11.66 9.29 4.19
C GLN A 110 -12.63 9.00 3.01
N GLY A 111 -13.46 7.97 3.14
CA GLY A 111 -14.40 7.54 2.10
C GLY A 111 -13.79 6.70 0.97
N SER A 112 -12.47 6.53 0.93
CA SER A 112 -11.79 5.72 -0.07
C SER A 112 -11.64 4.27 0.40
N TYR A 113 -11.93 3.32 -0.50
CA TYR A 113 -11.79 1.88 -0.23
C TYR A 113 -10.34 1.50 0.04
N VAL A 114 -10.10 0.78 1.14
CA VAL A 114 -8.79 0.24 1.53
C VAL A 114 -8.74 -1.26 1.28
N LEU A 115 -9.58 -2.03 1.98
CA LEU A 115 -9.67 -3.48 1.85
C LEU A 115 -11.03 -4.01 2.36
N GLN A 116 -11.28 -5.29 2.11
CA GLN A 116 -12.42 -6.00 2.67
C GLN A 116 -11.98 -7.38 3.14
N LEU A 117 -12.39 -7.77 4.34
CA LEU A 117 -12.28 -9.12 4.85
C LEU A 117 -13.67 -9.74 4.90
N SER A 118 -13.77 -11.02 4.51
CA SER A 118 -15.01 -11.77 4.54
C SER A 118 -14.83 -13.05 5.34
N THR A 119 -15.81 -13.37 6.17
CA THR A 119 -15.82 -14.62 6.95
C THR A 119 -17.23 -15.18 7.05
N VAL A 120 -17.32 -16.42 7.47
CA VAL A 120 -18.59 -17.07 7.82
C VAL A 120 -18.57 -17.40 9.31
N MET A 121 -19.60 -16.98 10.01
CA MET A 121 -19.79 -17.22 11.44
C MET A 121 -20.97 -18.15 11.66
N GLY A 122 -20.77 -19.19 12.47
CA GLY A 122 -21.80 -20.13 12.91
C GLY A 122 -22.22 -19.86 14.35
N ARG A 123 -23.35 -20.46 14.73
CA ARG A 123 -23.79 -20.53 16.12
C ARG A 123 -22.79 -21.41 16.91
N GLN A 124 -22.28 -20.93 18.01
CA GLN A 124 -21.43 -21.69 18.94
C GLN A 124 -22.24 -22.02 20.21
#